data_6a6a579366f4b6e1e497a284bb8fad3b
#
_entry.id   6a6a579366f4b6e1e497a284bb8fad3b
#
_cell.length_a   1.000
_cell.length_b   1.000
_cell.length_c   1.000
_cell.angle_alpha   90.00
_cell.angle_beta   90.00
_cell.angle_gamma   90.00
#
_symmetry.space_group_name_H-M   'P 1'
#
loop_
_entity.id
_entity.type
_entity.pdbx_description
1 polymer ?
#
loop_
_entity_poly.entity_id
_entity_poly.type
_entity_poly.pdbx_seq_one_letter_code
_entity_poly.pdbx_strand_id
1 'polypeptide(L)'
;MGGASRGGIETMSTHLLIVEDDAEMRDLLRKVLEKEGYRVSVAGDGHEATASLARTPYDLVVTDMLMPDDGGLELLQAIRETQPTLPVIIITAFGDWRSYSRALELGAAAFISKPLKMAELIGAIHAALAGRGAGQAA
;
A
#
# COMPACT_ATOMS: atom_id res chain seq x y z
N MET A 1 -9.83 20.11 21.52
CA MET A 1 -8.84 20.23 20.55
C MET A 1 -7.88 19.04 20.44
N GLY A 2 -7.29 18.60 21.47
CA GLY A 2 -6.16 17.70 21.44
C GLY A 2 -6.39 16.37 20.79
N GLY A 3 -7.18 15.51 21.38
CA GLY A 3 -7.23 14.12 20.96
C GLY A 3 -7.79 13.92 19.56
N ALA A 4 -8.97 14.45 19.30
CA ALA A 4 -9.62 14.26 18.02
C ALA A 4 -8.85 14.95 16.90
N SER A 5 -8.38 16.17 17.15
CA SER A 5 -7.61 16.91 16.17
C SER A 5 -6.30 16.20 15.88
N ARG A 6 -5.69 15.64 16.90
CA ARG A 6 -4.43 14.92 16.75
C ARG A 6 -4.62 13.71 15.86
N GLY A 7 -5.67 12.93 16.10
CA GLY A 7 -5.93 11.75 15.29
C GLY A 7 -6.15 12.10 13.82
N GLY A 8 -6.94 13.16 13.57
CA GLY A 8 -7.15 13.62 12.21
C GLY A 8 -5.89 14.12 11.56
N ILE A 9 -5.06 14.86 12.30
CA ILE A 9 -3.80 15.36 11.79
C ILE A 9 -2.87 14.19 11.43
N GLU A 10 -2.77 13.20 12.30
CA GLU A 10 -1.92 12.04 12.05
C GLU A 10 -2.34 11.31 10.79
N THR A 11 -3.65 11.08 10.62
CA THR A 11 -4.17 10.39 9.45
C THR A 11 -3.89 11.20 8.19
N MET A 12 -4.11 12.52 8.24
CA MET A 12 -3.89 13.38 7.10
C MET A 12 -2.42 13.47 6.71
N SER A 13 -1.50 13.33 7.67
CA SER A 13 -0.08 13.36 7.37
C SER A 13 0.42 12.00 6.89
N THR A 14 -0.33 10.95 7.10
CA THR A 14 0.02 9.61 6.62
C THR A 14 -0.16 9.54 5.11
N HIS A 15 0.90 9.19 4.42
CA HIS A 15 0.94 9.25 2.96
C HIS A 15 0.99 7.85 2.38
N LEU A 16 -0.02 7.50 1.62
CA LEU A 16 -0.14 6.19 0.97
C LEU A 16 0.17 6.32 -0.51
N LEU A 17 0.83 5.30 -1.06
CA LEU A 17 1.01 5.17 -2.51
C LEU A 17 0.15 4.02 -3.00
N ILE A 18 -0.72 4.29 -3.95
CA ILE A 18 -1.58 3.28 -4.56
C ILE A 18 -1.07 3.01 -5.97
N VAL A 19 -0.74 1.75 -6.24
CA VAL A 19 -0.21 1.34 -7.54
C VAL A 19 -1.25 0.43 -8.19
N GLU A 20 -1.87 0.92 -9.25
CA GLU A 20 -2.97 0.24 -9.93
C GLU A 20 -3.03 0.70 -11.37
N ASP A 21 -3.01 -0.25 -12.32
CA ASP A 21 -3.01 0.10 -13.73
C ASP A 21 -4.38 0.47 -14.28
N ASP A 22 -5.46 -0.01 -13.64
CA ASP A 22 -6.80 0.38 -14.04
C ASP A 22 -7.13 1.77 -13.51
N ALA A 23 -7.32 2.73 -14.41
CA ALA A 23 -7.54 4.12 -14.02
C ALA A 23 -8.79 4.33 -13.17
N GLU A 24 -9.86 3.59 -13.46
CA GLU A 24 -11.10 3.72 -12.68
C GLU A 24 -10.91 3.21 -11.25
N MET A 25 -10.30 2.05 -11.11
CA MET A 25 -10.04 1.49 -9.79
C MET A 25 -9.05 2.37 -9.02
N ARG A 26 -8.02 2.86 -9.70
CA ARG A 26 -7.03 3.74 -9.09
C ARG A 26 -7.70 5.00 -8.52
N ASP A 27 -8.59 5.61 -9.29
CA ASP A 27 -9.31 6.82 -8.86
C ASP A 27 -10.25 6.51 -7.70
N LEU A 28 -10.94 5.37 -7.76
CA LEU A 28 -11.83 4.96 -6.69
C LEU A 28 -11.07 4.74 -5.38
N LEU A 29 -9.96 4.03 -5.45
CA LEU A 29 -9.14 3.79 -4.26
C LEU A 29 -8.64 5.10 -3.66
N ARG A 30 -8.19 6.01 -4.51
CA ARG A 30 -7.74 7.31 -4.03
C ARG A 30 -8.85 8.04 -3.29
N LYS A 31 -10.03 8.11 -3.88
CA LYS A 31 -11.16 8.82 -3.28
C LYS A 31 -11.58 8.22 -1.95
N VAL A 32 -11.67 6.90 -1.90
CA VAL A 32 -12.08 6.22 -0.67
C VAL A 32 -11.07 6.46 0.45
N LEU A 33 -9.79 6.34 0.14
CA LEU A 33 -8.76 6.48 1.15
C LEU A 33 -8.55 7.93 1.59
N GLU A 34 -8.72 8.87 0.67
CA GLU A 34 -8.71 10.29 1.06
C GLU A 34 -9.85 10.61 2.01
N LYS A 35 -10.99 9.99 1.80
CA LYS A 35 -12.13 10.16 2.70
C LYS A 35 -11.86 9.62 4.09
N GLU A 36 -10.97 8.61 4.19
CA GLU A 36 -10.52 8.09 5.47
C GLU A 36 -9.49 8.98 6.15
N GLY A 37 -9.07 10.05 5.49
CA GLY A 37 -8.17 11.03 6.07
C GLY A 37 -6.72 10.88 5.63
N TYR A 38 -6.41 9.96 4.72
CA TYR A 38 -5.05 9.77 4.25
C TYR A 38 -4.70 10.72 3.11
N ARG A 39 -3.42 11.07 3.02
CA ARG A 39 -2.89 11.64 1.79
C ARG A 39 -2.60 10.47 0.86
N VAL A 40 -3.03 10.59 -0.39
CA VAL A 40 -2.90 9.49 -1.34
C VAL A 40 -2.26 9.98 -2.62
N SER A 41 -1.18 9.31 -3.02
CA SER A 41 -0.60 9.47 -4.34
C SER A 41 -0.82 8.19 -5.10
N VAL A 42 -0.85 8.29 -6.42
CA VAL A 42 -1.15 7.13 -7.27
C VAL A 42 -0.07 6.93 -8.32
N ALA A 43 0.07 5.69 -8.74
CA ALA A 43 0.95 5.32 -9.84
C ALA A 43 0.23 4.27 -10.68
N GLY A 44 0.42 4.34 -11.98
CA GLY A 44 -0.25 3.43 -12.92
C GLY A 44 0.54 2.15 -13.20
N ASP A 45 1.81 2.11 -12.82
CA ASP A 45 2.64 0.93 -13.04
C ASP A 45 3.84 0.96 -12.08
N GLY A 46 4.66 -0.08 -12.16
CA GLY A 46 5.82 -0.21 -11.29
C GLY A 46 6.89 0.85 -11.53
N HIS A 47 7.04 1.30 -12.77
CA HIS A 47 8.00 2.36 -13.08
C HIS A 47 7.62 3.67 -12.43
N GLU A 48 6.35 4.07 -12.54
CA GLU A 48 5.87 5.28 -11.88
C GLU A 48 6.01 5.16 -10.37
N ALA A 49 5.69 3.98 -9.83
CA ALA A 49 5.79 3.74 -8.39
C ALA A 49 7.23 3.89 -7.91
N THR A 50 8.16 3.27 -8.62
CA THR A 50 9.57 3.34 -8.24
C THR A 50 10.08 4.77 -8.29
N ALA A 51 9.73 5.51 -9.33
CA ALA A 51 10.11 6.91 -9.45
C ALA A 51 9.53 7.75 -8.32
N SER A 52 8.27 7.50 -7.98
CA SER A 52 7.61 8.22 -6.89
C SER A 52 8.26 7.92 -5.55
N LEU A 53 8.57 6.66 -5.30
CA LEU A 53 9.22 6.24 -4.05
C LEU A 53 10.62 6.85 -3.90
N ALA A 54 11.30 7.10 -5.00
CA ALA A 54 12.63 7.73 -4.95
C ALA A 54 12.55 9.21 -4.61
N ARG A 55 11.42 9.87 -4.90
CA ARG A 55 11.27 11.29 -4.70
C ARG A 55 10.54 11.67 -3.42
N THR A 56 9.65 10.80 -2.95
CA THR A 56 8.66 11.16 -1.93
C THR A 56 8.65 10.08 -0.86
N PRO A 57 8.65 10.44 0.43
CA PRO A 57 8.49 9.44 1.48
C PRO A 57 7.03 9.01 1.59
N TYR A 58 6.83 7.72 1.77
CA TYR A 58 5.52 7.13 1.96
C TYR A 58 5.49 6.30 3.24
N ASP A 59 4.30 6.14 3.79
CA ASP A 59 4.11 5.35 5.00
C ASP A 59 3.63 3.95 4.70
N LEU A 60 3.07 3.73 3.53
CA LEU A 60 2.55 2.44 3.13
C LEU A 60 2.28 2.42 1.63
N VAL A 61 2.46 1.26 1.01
CA VAL A 61 2.18 1.07 -0.42
C VAL A 61 1.11 -0.01 -0.56
N VAL A 62 0.12 0.26 -1.41
CA VAL A 62 -0.85 -0.75 -1.84
C VAL A 62 -0.62 -0.97 -3.32
N THR A 63 -0.35 -2.20 -3.73
CA THR A 63 -0.08 -2.48 -5.14
C THR A 63 -0.84 -3.70 -5.62
N ASP A 64 -1.30 -3.63 -6.87
CA ASP A 64 -1.82 -4.80 -7.55
C ASP A 64 -0.66 -5.75 -7.85
N MET A 65 -0.93 -7.05 -7.77
CA MET A 65 0.05 -8.09 -8.08
C MET A 65 0.41 -8.10 -9.56
N LEU A 66 -0.60 -7.95 -10.41
CA LEU A 66 -0.42 -8.06 -11.85
C LEU A 66 -0.53 -6.70 -12.52
N MET A 67 0.54 -6.27 -13.14
CA MET A 67 0.60 -5.02 -13.89
C MET A 67 1.38 -5.27 -15.17
N PRO A 68 1.13 -4.49 -16.24
CA PRO A 68 1.75 -4.77 -17.55
C PRO A 68 3.27 -4.77 -17.57
N ASP A 69 3.90 -3.87 -16.84
CA ASP A 69 5.35 -3.74 -16.86
C ASP A 69 5.98 -4.48 -15.70
N ASP A 70 6.28 -3.77 -14.62
CA ASP A 70 6.80 -4.40 -13.41
C ASP A 70 5.63 -4.82 -12.56
N GLY A 71 5.54 -6.11 -12.27
CA GLY A 71 4.49 -6.63 -11.43
C GLY A 71 4.67 -6.23 -9.97
N GLY A 72 3.66 -6.53 -9.17
CA GLY A 72 3.70 -6.20 -7.75
C GLY A 72 4.83 -6.88 -7.00
N LEU A 73 5.25 -8.08 -7.43
CA LEU A 73 6.36 -8.76 -6.80
C LEU A 73 7.69 -8.06 -7.05
N GLU A 74 7.92 -7.62 -8.27
CA GLU A 74 9.15 -6.88 -8.60
C GLU A 74 9.20 -5.58 -7.83
N LEU A 75 8.06 -4.91 -7.72
CA LEU A 75 7.99 -3.68 -6.94
C LEU A 75 8.25 -3.96 -5.45
N LEU A 76 7.65 -5.01 -4.91
CA LEU A 76 7.86 -5.38 -3.51
C LEU A 76 9.32 -5.69 -3.25
N GLN A 77 9.97 -6.41 -4.15
CA GLN A 77 11.39 -6.73 -4.01
C GLN A 77 12.23 -5.45 -4.00
N ALA A 78 11.96 -4.52 -4.92
CA ALA A 78 12.68 -3.26 -4.97
C ALA A 78 12.49 -2.45 -3.69
N ILE A 79 11.27 -2.45 -3.16
CA ILE A 79 10.99 -1.74 -1.91
C ILE A 79 11.75 -2.37 -0.75
N ARG A 80 11.79 -3.71 -0.67
CA ARG A 80 12.52 -4.38 0.41
C ARG A 80 14.01 -4.05 0.38
N GLU A 81 14.57 -3.85 -0.80
CA GLU A 81 15.97 -3.52 -0.94
C GLU A 81 16.28 -2.09 -0.53
N THR A 82 15.36 -1.17 -0.81
CA THR A 82 15.60 0.26 -0.56
C THR A 82 14.95 0.77 0.71
N GLN A 83 13.82 0.21 1.10
CA GLN A 83 13.06 0.65 2.28
C GLN A 83 12.51 -0.59 3.00
N PRO A 84 13.37 -1.29 3.74
CA PRO A 84 13.00 -2.61 4.29
C PRO A 84 11.86 -2.59 5.29
N THR A 85 11.54 -1.44 5.88
CA THR A 85 10.45 -1.36 6.87
C THR A 85 9.16 -0.79 6.31
N LEU A 86 9.14 -0.40 5.03
CA LEU A 86 7.94 0.16 4.45
C LEU A 86 6.89 -0.93 4.24
N PRO A 87 5.71 -0.83 4.87
CA PRO A 87 4.68 -1.87 4.68
C PRO A 87 4.10 -1.83 3.28
N VAL A 88 3.90 -3.02 2.71
CA VAL A 88 3.34 -3.18 1.38
C VAL A 88 2.16 -4.15 1.47
N ILE A 89 1.01 -3.71 0.97
CA ILE A 89 -0.18 -4.54 0.87
C ILE A 89 -0.35 -4.93 -0.59
N ILE A 90 -0.53 -6.22 -0.85
CA ILE A 90 -0.68 -6.75 -2.20
C ILE A 90 -2.15 -7.07 -2.44
N ILE A 91 -2.68 -6.54 -3.55
CA ILE A 91 -4.02 -6.92 -4.00
C ILE A 91 -3.84 -7.87 -5.17
N THR A 92 -4.46 -9.03 -5.10
CA THR A 92 -4.27 -10.05 -6.11
C THR A 92 -5.60 -10.62 -6.58
N ALA A 93 -5.69 -10.85 -7.88
CA ALA A 93 -6.75 -11.69 -8.38
C ALA A 93 -6.42 -13.11 -7.93
N PHE A 94 -7.37 -13.93 -7.92
CA PHE A 94 -7.38 -15.26 -7.43
C PHE A 94 -6.16 -16.12 -7.84
N GLY A 95 -5.57 -16.80 -6.86
CA GLY A 95 -5.00 -18.11 -7.11
C GLY A 95 -3.56 -18.30 -7.54
N ASP A 96 -2.69 -17.30 -7.52
CA ASP A 96 -1.30 -17.61 -7.81
C ASP A 96 -0.55 -17.93 -6.51
N TRP A 97 -0.48 -19.23 -6.21
CA TRP A 97 0.15 -19.74 -5.00
C TRP A 97 1.63 -19.38 -4.91
N ARG A 98 2.35 -19.44 -6.04
CA ARG A 98 3.78 -19.13 -6.04
C ARG A 98 4.03 -17.67 -5.72
N SER A 99 3.24 -16.79 -6.32
CA SER A 99 3.34 -15.37 -6.06
C SER A 99 3.01 -15.04 -4.61
N TYR A 100 2.00 -15.70 -4.06
CA TYR A 100 1.64 -15.53 -2.68
C TYR A 100 2.80 -15.90 -1.75
N SER A 101 3.38 -17.07 -1.95
CA SER A 101 4.51 -17.53 -1.14
C SER A 101 5.68 -16.58 -1.24
N ARG A 102 5.99 -16.14 -2.45
CA ARG A 102 7.11 -15.23 -2.67
C ARG A 102 6.88 -13.89 -1.97
N ALA A 103 5.67 -13.37 -2.03
CA ALA A 103 5.37 -12.10 -1.38
C ALA A 103 5.45 -12.22 0.13
N LEU A 104 5.04 -13.36 0.70
CA LEU A 104 5.22 -13.61 2.12
C LEU A 104 6.71 -13.61 2.49
N GLU A 105 7.53 -14.25 1.71
CA GLU A 105 8.99 -14.25 1.93
C GLU A 105 9.55 -12.83 1.90
N LEU A 106 9.03 -12.00 1.02
CA LEU A 106 9.47 -10.62 0.90
C LEU A 106 8.82 -9.69 1.92
N GLY A 107 8.03 -10.26 2.83
CA GLY A 107 7.50 -9.51 3.96
C GLY A 107 6.32 -8.61 3.63
N ALA A 108 5.45 -9.01 2.69
CA ALA A 108 4.22 -8.26 2.45
C ALA A 108 3.40 -8.19 3.73
N ALA A 109 2.88 -7.02 4.05
CA ALA A 109 2.13 -6.80 5.27
C ALA A 109 0.76 -7.47 5.22
N ALA A 110 0.17 -7.56 4.03
CA ALA A 110 -1.13 -8.20 3.86
C ALA A 110 -1.33 -8.58 2.41
N PHE A 111 -2.20 -9.57 2.21
CA PHE A 111 -2.68 -9.99 0.90
C PHE A 111 -4.19 -9.84 0.87
N ILE A 112 -4.71 -9.19 -0.14
CA ILE A 112 -6.14 -9.01 -0.28
C ILE A 112 -6.56 -9.53 -1.65
N SER A 113 -7.51 -10.45 -1.65
CA SER A 113 -8.00 -11.07 -2.89
C SER A 113 -9.08 -10.23 -3.52
N LYS A 114 -9.10 -10.21 -4.86
CA LYS A 114 -10.22 -9.63 -5.59
C LYS A 114 -11.39 -10.62 -5.60
N PRO A 115 -12.64 -10.16 -5.58
CA PRO A 115 -13.07 -8.76 -5.67
C PRO A 115 -12.76 -7.99 -4.39
N LEU A 116 -12.27 -6.78 -4.57
CA LEU A 116 -11.79 -5.97 -3.47
C LEU A 116 -12.95 -5.45 -2.63
N LYS A 117 -12.87 -5.67 -1.32
CA LYS A 117 -13.80 -5.09 -0.35
C LYS A 117 -13.10 -3.95 0.35
N MET A 118 -13.66 -2.75 0.23
CA MET A 118 -13.00 -1.55 0.76
C MET A 118 -12.80 -1.63 2.27
N ALA A 119 -13.76 -2.18 3.00
CA ALA A 119 -13.61 -2.33 4.46
C ALA A 119 -12.41 -3.20 4.81
N GLU A 120 -12.20 -4.25 4.05
CA GLU A 120 -11.05 -5.14 4.26
C GLU A 120 -9.74 -4.41 4.00
N LEU A 121 -9.68 -3.64 2.92
CA LEU A 121 -8.48 -2.88 2.59
C LEU A 121 -8.19 -1.83 3.68
N ILE A 122 -9.20 -1.09 4.08
CA ILE A 122 -9.04 -0.07 5.12
C ILE A 122 -8.53 -0.69 6.42
N GLY A 123 -9.11 -1.82 6.80
CA GLY A 123 -8.67 -2.53 8.00
C GLY A 123 -7.23 -3.01 7.90
N ALA A 124 -6.84 -3.52 6.73
CA ALA A 124 -5.46 -3.98 6.52
C ALA A 124 -4.47 -2.81 6.58
N ILE A 125 -4.85 -1.66 6.04
CA ILE A 125 -4.01 -0.47 6.10
C ILE A 125 -3.81 -0.04 7.56
N HIS A 126 -4.90 0.04 8.32
CA HIS A 126 -4.80 0.40 9.75
C HIS A 126 -3.91 -0.56 10.51
N ALA A 127 -4.07 -1.85 10.28
CA ALA A 127 -3.28 -2.86 10.97
C ALA A 127 -1.80 -2.77 10.60
N ALA A 128 -1.49 -2.54 9.33
CA ALA A 128 -0.11 -2.44 8.88
C ALA A 128 0.57 -1.20 9.44
N LEU A 129 -0.14 -0.08 9.49
CA LEU A 129 0.42 1.15 10.04
C LEU A 129 0.63 1.03 11.55
N ALA A 130 -0.28 0.38 12.25
CA ALA A 130 -0.15 0.15 13.69
C ALA A 130 1.02 -0.78 13.99
N GLY A 131 1.20 -1.82 13.17
CA GLY A 131 2.30 -2.75 13.33
C GLY A 131 3.64 -2.09 13.09
N ARG A 132 3.72 -1.19 12.12
CA ARG A 132 4.93 -0.44 11.85
C ARG A 132 5.29 0.46 13.03
N GLY A 133 4.29 1.17 13.57
CA GLY A 133 4.50 2.01 14.73
C GLY A 133 4.96 1.21 15.94
N ALA A 134 4.31 0.08 16.18
CA ALA A 134 4.68 -0.80 17.30
C ALA A 134 6.09 -1.35 17.11
N GLY A 135 6.43 -1.73 15.88
CA GLY A 135 7.77 -2.21 15.58
C GLY A 135 8.83 -1.16 15.81
N GLN A 136 8.54 0.08 15.47
CA GLN A 136 9.46 1.20 15.70
C GLN A 136 9.62 1.47 17.18
N ALA A 137 8.54 1.34 17.93
CA ALA A 137 8.58 1.57 19.37
C ALA A 137 9.40 0.51 20.10
N ALA A 138 9.38 -0.69 19.56
CA ALA A 138 10.13 -1.78 20.17
C ALA A 138 11.62 -1.64 19.89
#